data_e0940afcf174176502339d77d1b73e26
#
_entry.id   e0940afcf174176502339d77d1b73e26
#
_cell.length_a   1.000
_cell.length_b   1.000
_cell.length_c   1.000
_cell.angle_alpha   90.00
_cell.angle_beta   90.00
_cell.angle_gamma   90.00
#
_symmetry.space_group_name_H-M   'P 1'
#
loop_
_entity.id
_entity.type
_entity.pdbx_description
1 polymer ?
#
loop_
_entity_poly.entity_id
_entity_poly.type
_entity_poly.pdbx_seq_one_letter_code
_entity_poly.pdbx_strand_id
1 'polypeptide(L)'
;MSVNLTLKADSVTPDLARLASRSPALKKVMGVAMRNALISHFRFKNATPNRLGGTRTNFWLAVANSCSAPVVNGSGVLVRINHPHAAIHVYGGHVTPKKAKMLAIPVAAEAHGKSPRVFSDLRPVWSGGRPVGLALGEKMYYVLKKGVRIPR
;
A
#
# COMPACT_ATOMS: atom_id res chain seq x y z
N MET A 1 -22.51 -29.45 -0.71
CA MET A 1 -23.70 -28.93 -1.42
C MET A 1 -23.35 -27.53 -1.92
N SER A 2 -23.26 -27.35 -3.25
CA SER A 2 -23.09 -26.02 -3.88
C SER A 2 -24.46 -25.54 -4.32
N VAL A 3 -24.88 -24.37 -3.82
CA VAL A 3 -26.14 -23.71 -4.24
C VAL A 3 -25.81 -22.80 -5.39
N ASN A 4 -26.25 -23.12 -6.60
CA ASN A 4 -26.17 -22.24 -7.77
C ASN A 4 -27.42 -21.32 -7.77
N LEU A 5 -27.23 -20.07 -7.42
CA LEU A 5 -28.23 -19.02 -7.57
C LEU A 5 -28.14 -18.43 -8.98
N THR A 6 -29.11 -18.73 -9.82
CA THR A 6 -29.24 -18.13 -11.16
C THR A 6 -30.28 -17.04 -11.10
N LEU A 7 -29.85 -15.78 -11.24
CA LEU A 7 -30.77 -14.65 -11.43
C LEU A 7 -31.44 -14.77 -12.83
N LYS A 8 -32.73 -15.06 -12.87
CA LYS A 8 -33.49 -15.20 -14.13
C LYS A 8 -33.87 -13.89 -14.79
N ALA A 9 -33.95 -12.81 -14.03
CA ALA A 9 -34.16 -11.44 -14.54
C ALA A 9 -33.63 -10.44 -13.53
N ASP A 10 -32.76 -9.54 -13.97
CA ASP A 10 -32.28 -8.40 -13.20
C ASP A 10 -32.72 -7.11 -13.92
N SER A 11 -33.83 -6.52 -13.44
CA SER A 11 -34.32 -5.22 -13.94
C SER A 11 -33.72 -4.04 -13.18
N VAL A 12 -33.16 -4.29 -12.01
CA VAL A 12 -32.64 -3.22 -11.12
C VAL A 12 -31.28 -2.71 -11.59
N THR A 13 -30.38 -3.61 -11.96
CA THR A 13 -29.04 -3.24 -12.46
C THR A 13 -29.09 -2.40 -13.74
N PRO A 14 -29.87 -2.73 -14.76
CA PRO A 14 -30.05 -1.88 -15.96
C PRO A 14 -30.62 -0.51 -15.63
N ASP A 15 -31.61 -0.44 -14.74
CA ASP A 15 -32.23 0.84 -14.37
C ASP A 15 -31.31 1.73 -13.53
N LEU A 16 -30.53 1.15 -12.61
CA LEU A 16 -29.46 1.85 -11.91
C LEU A 16 -28.36 2.32 -12.87
N ALA A 17 -27.99 1.52 -13.85
CA ALA A 17 -27.03 1.89 -14.88
C ALA A 17 -27.54 3.05 -15.74
N ARG A 18 -28.83 3.03 -16.13
CA ARG A 18 -29.48 4.16 -16.82
C ARG A 18 -29.52 5.43 -15.97
N LEU A 19 -29.87 5.32 -14.69
CA LEU A 19 -29.91 6.46 -13.77
C LEU A 19 -28.49 7.04 -13.58
N ALA A 20 -27.51 6.20 -13.36
CA ALA A 20 -26.10 6.61 -13.23
C ALA A 20 -25.55 7.23 -14.52
N SER A 21 -25.96 6.76 -15.69
CA SER A 21 -25.53 7.31 -16.99
C SER A 21 -26.17 8.67 -17.29
N ARG A 22 -27.40 8.89 -16.83
CA ARG A 22 -28.19 10.10 -17.15
C ARG A 22 -27.95 11.28 -16.21
N SER A 23 -27.36 11.06 -15.03
CA SER A 23 -27.16 12.14 -14.04
C SER A 23 -25.69 12.40 -13.73
N PRO A 24 -25.05 13.42 -14.32
CA PRO A 24 -23.69 13.84 -13.95
C PRO A 24 -23.59 14.22 -12.46
N ALA A 25 -24.65 14.79 -11.89
CA ALA A 25 -24.69 15.13 -10.47
C ALA A 25 -24.62 13.89 -9.57
N LEU A 26 -25.36 12.82 -9.89
CA LEU A 26 -25.30 11.55 -9.17
C LEU A 26 -23.91 10.93 -9.26
N LYS A 27 -23.31 10.91 -10.46
CA LYS A 27 -21.93 10.43 -10.66
C LYS A 27 -20.94 11.20 -9.78
N LYS A 28 -21.08 12.52 -9.70
CA LYS A 28 -20.24 13.37 -8.85
C LYS A 28 -20.36 13.01 -7.36
N VAL A 29 -21.60 12.85 -6.86
CA VAL A 29 -21.86 12.44 -5.47
C VAL A 29 -21.24 11.06 -5.18
N MET A 30 -21.43 10.09 -6.06
CA MET A 30 -20.82 8.75 -5.94
C MET A 30 -19.29 8.83 -5.91
N GLY A 31 -18.69 9.66 -6.75
CA GLY A 31 -17.25 9.88 -6.77
C GLY A 31 -16.72 10.48 -5.48
N VAL A 32 -17.41 11.44 -4.91
CA VAL A 32 -17.07 12.04 -3.61
C VAL A 32 -17.17 11.00 -2.50
N ALA A 33 -18.25 10.22 -2.47
CA ALA A 33 -18.42 9.14 -1.48
C ALA A 33 -17.31 8.09 -1.60
N MET A 34 -16.98 7.64 -2.81
CA MET A 34 -15.88 6.70 -3.08
C MET A 34 -14.53 7.27 -2.61
N ARG A 35 -14.22 8.52 -2.95
CA ARG A 35 -12.99 9.19 -2.51
C ARG A 35 -12.91 9.24 -0.98
N ASN A 36 -13.99 9.64 -0.33
CA ASN A 36 -14.02 9.73 1.14
C ASN A 36 -13.86 8.37 1.80
N ALA A 37 -14.46 7.31 1.26
CA ALA A 37 -14.29 5.94 1.72
C ALA A 37 -12.82 5.47 1.59
N LEU A 38 -12.16 5.76 0.46
CA LEU A 38 -10.74 5.45 0.26
C LEU A 38 -9.84 6.20 1.26
N ILE A 39 -10.07 7.50 1.45
CA ILE A 39 -9.32 8.31 2.42
C ILE A 39 -9.49 7.76 3.84
N SER A 40 -10.72 7.46 4.25
CA SER A 40 -11.03 6.88 5.56
C SER A 40 -10.35 5.53 5.76
N HIS A 41 -10.38 4.66 4.74
CA HIS A 41 -9.69 3.36 4.78
C HIS A 41 -8.18 3.52 4.96
N PHE A 42 -7.52 4.41 4.22
CA PHE A 42 -6.07 4.63 4.36
C PHE A 42 -5.70 5.28 5.69
N ARG A 43 -6.52 6.20 6.19
CA ARG A 43 -6.33 6.78 7.53
C ARG A 43 -6.47 5.72 8.62
N PHE A 44 -7.44 4.83 8.52
CA PHE A 44 -7.58 3.69 9.42
C PHE A 44 -6.35 2.79 9.38
N LYS A 45 -5.86 2.43 8.18
CA LYS A 45 -4.61 1.68 8.03
C LYS A 45 -3.41 2.41 8.64
N ASN A 46 -3.34 3.73 8.52
CA ASN A 46 -2.26 4.52 9.12
C ASN A 46 -2.35 4.53 10.66
N ALA A 47 -3.55 4.44 11.22
CA ALA A 47 -3.75 4.36 12.68
C ALA A 47 -3.34 3.00 13.27
N THR A 48 -3.37 1.93 12.46
CA THR A 48 -2.98 0.58 12.89
C THR A 48 -1.48 0.55 13.21
N PRO A 49 -1.07 0.00 14.37
CA PRO A 49 0.34 -0.17 14.72
C PRO A 49 1.08 -1.01 13.67
N ASN A 50 2.33 -0.67 13.40
CA ASN A 50 3.16 -1.52 12.55
C ASN A 50 3.60 -2.80 13.28
N ARG A 51 3.88 -3.87 12.53
CA ARG A 51 4.22 -5.19 13.10
C ARG A 51 5.49 -5.18 13.96
N LEU A 52 6.38 -4.23 13.76
CA LEU A 52 7.65 -4.11 14.49
C LEU A 52 7.55 -3.20 15.72
N GLY A 53 6.38 -2.54 15.94
CA GLY A 53 6.20 -1.62 17.05
C GLY A 53 7.01 -0.32 16.97
N GLY A 54 7.72 -0.08 15.87
CA GLY A 54 8.53 1.12 15.66
C GLY A 54 7.73 2.35 15.29
N THR A 55 8.44 3.47 15.09
CA THR A 55 7.86 4.76 14.69
C THR A 55 7.07 4.62 13.38
N ARG A 56 5.90 5.25 13.31
CA ARG A 56 5.06 5.26 12.10
C ARG A 56 5.75 6.03 10.98
N THR A 57 5.75 5.48 9.79
CA THR A 57 6.27 6.14 8.58
C THR A 57 5.26 7.08 7.93
N ASN A 58 4.01 7.08 8.40
CA ASN A 58 2.88 7.83 7.83
C ASN A 58 2.65 7.58 6.32
N PHE A 59 3.10 6.42 5.83
CA PHE A 59 2.94 6.03 4.43
C PHE A 59 1.48 6.06 3.98
N TRP A 60 0.57 5.43 4.77
CA TRP A 60 -0.85 5.37 4.41
C TRP A 60 -1.54 6.73 4.52
N LEU A 61 -1.05 7.64 5.37
CA LEU A 61 -1.50 9.02 5.40
C LEU A 61 -1.11 9.77 4.11
N ALA A 62 0.11 9.57 3.64
CA ALA A 62 0.55 10.13 2.35
C ALA A 62 -0.27 9.58 1.17
N VAL A 63 -0.59 8.27 1.18
CA VAL A 63 -1.49 7.65 0.19
C VAL A 63 -2.90 8.26 0.27
N ALA A 64 -3.46 8.45 1.46
CA ALA A 64 -4.76 9.09 1.65
C ALA A 64 -4.79 10.52 1.06
N ASN A 65 -3.75 11.30 1.32
CA ASN A 65 -3.63 12.67 0.83
C ASN A 65 -3.40 12.76 -0.69
N SER A 66 -2.94 11.66 -1.32
CA SER A 66 -2.74 11.58 -2.77
C SER A 66 -4.00 11.21 -3.56
N CYS A 67 -5.13 10.97 -2.90
CA CYS A 67 -6.42 10.69 -3.54
C CYS A 67 -6.94 11.96 -4.23
N SER A 68 -7.01 11.95 -5.57
CA SER A 68 -7.50 13.08 -6.37
C SER A 68 -8.98 13.37 -6.16
N ALA A 69 -9.40 14.56 -6.55
CA ALA A 69 -10.83 14.84 -6.74
C ALA A 69 -11.44 13.87 -7.78
N PRO A 70 -12.73 13.50 -7.64
CA PRO A 70 -13.40 12.65 -8.61
C PRO A 70 -13.55 13.36 -9.94
N VAL A 71 -13.21 12.67 -11.02
CA VAL A 71 -13.42 13.12 -12.40
C VAL A 71 -14.59 12.34 -12.98
N VAL A 72 -15.62 13.03 -13.41
CA VAL A 72 -16.79 12.44 -14.08
C VAL A 72 -16.54 12.44 -15.58
N ASN A 73 -16.71 11.29 -16.23
CA ASN A 73 -16.67 11.14 -17.68
C ASN A 73 -17.96 10.45 -18.17
N GLY A 74 -18.10 10.27 -19.48
CA GLY A 74 -19.29 9.63 -20.08
C GLY A 74 -19.53 8.23 -19.55
N SER A 75 -18.48 7.45 -19.32
CA SER A 75 -18.55 6.04 -18.89
C SER A 75 -18.63 5.86 -17.36
N GLY A 76 -18.30 6.88 -16.54
CA GLY A 76 -18.31 6.70 -15.09
C GLY A 76 -17.62 7.80 -14.29
N VAL A 77 -17.13 7.41 -13.12
CA VAL A 77 -16.37 8.29 -12.20
C VAL A 77 -15.00 7.67 -11.95
N LEU A 78 -13.97 8.50 -12.02
CA LEU A 78 -12.60 8.12 -11.77
C LEU A 78 -12.05 8.87 -10.56
N VAL A 79 -11.54 8.13 -9.56
CA VAL A 79 -10.72 8.63 -8.46
C VAL A 79 -9.32 8.04 -8.61
N ARG A 80 -8.30 8.88 -8.69
CA ARG A 80 -6.91 8.44 -8.83
C ARG A 80 -6.19 8.51 -7.49
N ILE A 81 -5.28 7.57 -7.27
CA ILE A 81 -4.33 7.58 -6.15
C ILE A 81 -2.95 7.89 -6.75
N ASN A 82 -2.50 9.12 -6.60
CA ASN A 82 -1.26 9.61 -7.20
C ASN A 82 -0.05 9.41 -6.26
N HIS A 83 0.12 8.20 -5.73
CA HIS A 83 1.24 7.87 -4.86
C HIS A 83 2.14 6.81 -5.52
N PRO A 84 3.45 7.09 -5.72
CA PRO A 84 4.33 6.26 -6.56
C PRO A 84 4.48 4.83 -6.05
N HIS A 85 4.36 4.61 -4.75
CA HIS A 85 4.54 3.28 -4.13
C HIS A 85 3.24 2.60 -3.72
N ALA A 86 2.06 3.22 -3.94
CA ALA A 86 0.78 2.61 -3.56
C ALA A 86 0.49 1.34 -4.38
N ALA A 87 0.80 1.36 -5.66
CA ALA A 87 0.53 0.25 -6.59
C ALA A 87 1.16 -1.08 -6.13
N ILE A 88 2.39 -1.05 -5.59
CA ILE A 88 3.07 -2.27 -5.15
C ILE A 88 2.39 -2.94 -3.95
N HIS A 89 1.67 -2.16 -3.11
CA HIS A 89 0.89 -2.69 -1.99
C HIS A 89 -0.46 -3.27 -2.41
N VAL A 90 -0.96 -2.90 -3.59
CA VAL A 90 -2.23 -3.39 -4.14
C VAL A 90 -2.01 -4.58 -5.06
N TYR A 91 -1.06 -4.46 -5.96
CA TYR A 91 -0.83 -5.46 -7.01
C TYR A 91 0.32 -6.42 -6.69
N GLY A 92 1.04 -6.16 -5.61
CA GLY A 92 2.28 -6.86 -5.32
C GLY A 92 3.39 -6.40 -6.26
N GLY A 93 4.54 -7.07 -6.17
CA GLY A 93 5.66 -6.76 -7.05
C GLY A 93 7.00 -7.20 -6.49
N HIS A 94 8.05 -6.88 -7.22
CA HIS A 94 9.42 -7.17 -6.84
C HIS A 94 10.19 -5.87 -6.59
N VAL A 95 10.76 -5.74 -5.40
CA VAL A 95 11.60 -4.59 -5.02
C VAL A 95 13.06 -5.01 -5.11
N THR A 96 13.82 -4.30 -5.92
CA THR A 96 15.28 -4.48 -6.05
C THR A 96 16.01 -3.20 -5.63
N PRO A 97 17.24 -3.32 -5.13
CA PRO A 97 18.06 -2.15 -4.83
C PRO A 97 18.46 -1.42 -6.12
N LYS A 98 18.34 -0.08 -6.13
CA LYS A 98 18.74 0.74 -7.30
C LYS A 98 20.17 1.29 -7.18
N LYS A 99 20.57 1.71 -5.98
CA LYS A 99 21.87 2.36 -5.73
C LYS A 99 22.81 1.52 -4.85
N ALA A 100 22.28 0.61 -4.07
CA ALA A 100 23.04 -0.27 -3.19
C ALA A 100 23.10 -1.68 -3.76
N LYS A 101 24.07 -2.48 -3.32
CA LYS A 101 24.19 -3.90 -3.73
C LYS A 101 23.06 -4.77 -3.13
N MET A 102 22.49 -4.36 -1.99
CA MET A 102 21.47 -5.11 -1.25
C MET A 102 20.46 -4.18 -0.60
N LEU A 103 19.23 -4.66 -0.40
CA LEU A 103 18.19 -4.01 0.38
C LEU A 103 18.42 -4.29 1.86
N ALA A 104 18.41 -3.25 2.67
CA ALA A 104 18.42 -3.36 4.13
C ALA A 104 16.96 -3.30 4.65
N ILE A 105 16.44 -4.44 5.09
CA ILE A 105 15.07 -4.59 5.58
C ILE A 105 15.12 -4.50 7.10
N PRO A 106 14.44 -3.52 7.74
CA PRO A 106 14.44 -3.40 9.18
C PRO A 106 13.73 -4.59 9.82
N VAL A 107 14.31 -5.15 10.86
CA VAL A 107 13.73 -6.22 11.69
C VAL A 107 13.60 -5.81 13.15
N ALA A 108 14.34 -4.78 13.58
CA ALA A 108 14.19 -4.17 14.89
C ALA A 108 13.24 -2.99 14.83
N ALA A 109 12.48 -2.75 15.91
CA ALA A 109 11.54 -1.63 16.02
C ALA A 109 12.24 -0.27 15.84
N GLU A 110 13.43 -0.13 16.40
CA GLU A 110 14.23 1.09 16.37
C GLU A 110 14.77 1.42 14.97
N ALA A 111 14.90 0.40 14.12
CA ALA A 111 15.37 0.52 12.74
C ALA A 111 14.26 0.85 11.74
N HIS A 112 12.98 0.67 12.16
CA HIS A 112 11.84 0.91 11.28
C HIS A 112 11.74 2.39 10.86
N GLY A 113 11.64 2.62 9.56
CA GLY A 113 11.57 3.98 8.99
C GLY A 113 12.91 4.73 8.94
N LYS A 114 14.00 4.11 9.39
CA LYS A 114 15.34 4.72 9.41
C LYS A 114 16.26 4.04 8.40
N SER A 115 17.21 4.80 7.87
CA SER A 115 18.31 4.26 7.05
C SER A 115 19.35 3.61 7.95
N PRO A 116 20.05 2.54 7.53
CA PRO A 116 21.19 1.99 8.25
C PRO A 116 22.28 3.02 8.57
N ARG A 117 22.43 4.05 7.74
CA ARG A 117 23.42 5.12 7.92
C ARG A 117 23.20 6.01 9.15
N VAL A 118 22.02 5.95 9.74
CA VAL A 118 21.70 6.71 10.99
C VAL A 118 22.37 6.09 12.22
N PHE A 119 22.76 4.83 12.11
CA PHE A 119 23.39 4.07 13.19
C PHE A 119 24.89 3.94 12.91
N SER A 120 25.74 4.55 13.73
CA SER A 120 27.20 4.58 13.56
C SER A 120 27.87 3.22 13.77
N ASP A 121 27.30 2.37 14.66
CA ASP A 121 27.96 1.17 15.16
C ASP A 121 27.39 -0.14 14.62
N LEU A 122 26.67 -0.07 13.48
CA LEU A 122 26.19 -1.28 12.82
C LEU A 122 27.33 -2.09 12.24
N ARG A 123 27.41 -3.36 12.65
CA ARG A 123 28.38 -4.32 12.13
C ARG A 123 27.73 -5.30 11.15
N PRO A 124 28.37 -5.65 10.04
CA PRO A 124 27.87 -6.66 9.14
C PRO A 124 27.92 -8.05 9.77
N VAL A 125 26.81 -8.77 9.66
CA VAL A 125 26.71 -10.19 10.03
C VAL A 125 26.90 -11.01 8.77
N TRP A 126 27.81 -11.97 8.82
CA TRP A 126 28.17 -12.81 7.69
C TRP A 126 27.67 -14.23 7.88
N SER A 127 27.22 -14.86 6.82
CA SER A 127 26.87 -16.28 6.77
C SER A 127 27.27 -16.84 5.40
N GLY A 128 28.03 -17.92 5.38
CA GLY A 128 28.51 -18.54 4.15
C GLY A 128 29.28 -17.58 3.22
N GLY A 129 30.13 -16.71 3.78
CA GLY A 129 30.95 -15.73 3.02
C GLY A 129 30.11 -14.56 2.43
N ARG A 130 28.84 -14.39 2.81
CA ARG A 130 27.98 -13.32 2.33
C ARG A 130 27.41 -12.49 3.48
N PRO A 131 27.30 -11.16 3.34
CA PRO A 131 26.63 -10.35 4.35
C PRO A 131 25.12 -10.65 4.34
N VAL A 132 24.59 -11.09 5.49
CA VAL A 132 23.17 -11.46 5.64
C VAL A 132 22.39 -10.42 6.44
N GLY A 133 23.07 -9.58 7.22
CA GLY A 133 22.41 -8.57 8.03
C GLY A 133 23.36 -7.52 8.56
N LEU A 134 22.78 -6.57 9.31
CA LEU A 134 23.48 -5.55 10.07
C LEU A 134 22.98 -5.64 11.51
N ALA A 135 23.90 -5.76 12.47
CA ALA A 135 23.59 -5.85 13.89
C ALA A 135 24.24 -4.72 14.68
N LEU A 136 23.62 -4.34 15.78
CA LEU A 136 24.16 -3.47 16.81
C LEU A 136 24.31 -4.29 18.09
N GLY A 137 25.55 -4.54 18.51
CA GLY A 137 25.82 -5.55 19.54
C GLY A 137 25.33 -6.94 19.09
N GLU A 138 24.55 -7.60 19.93
CA GLU A 138 23.95 -8.92 19.64
C GLU A 138 22.61 -8.83 18.88
N LYS A 139 22.01 -7.64 18.79
CA LYS A 139 20.69 -7.45 18.20
C LYS A 139 20.77 -7.19 16.69
N MET A 140 20.06 -8.02 15.90
CA MET A 140 19.90 -7.79 14.46
C MET A 140 18.99 -6.60 14.21
N TYR A 141 19.48 -5.60 13.47
CA TYR A 141 18.71 -4.39 13.09
C TYR A 141 18.14 -4.49 11.68
N TYR A 142 18.92 -5.01 10.74
CA TYR A 142 18.52 -5.15 9.35
C TYR A 142 18.92 -6.53 8.80
N VAL A 143 18.04 -7.08 7.97
CA VAL A 143 18.36 -8.22 7.11
C VAL A 143 18.67 -7.71 5.71
N LEU A 144 19.75 -8.22 5.11
CA LEU A 144 20.21 -7.84 3.78
C LEU A 144 19.67 -8.82 2.74
N LYS A 145 18.99 -8.32 1.69
CA LYS A 145 18.48 -9.14 0.58
C LYS A 145 18.77 -8.50 -0.77
N LYS A 146 19.04 -9.31 -1.80
CA LYS A 146 19.21 -8.84 -3.19
C LYS A 146 17.90 -8.33 -3.79
N GLY A 147 16.78 -8.79 -3.29
CA GLY A 147 15.45 -8.35 -3.69
C GLY A 147 14.39 -8.94 -2.77
N VAL A 148 13.20 -8.35 -2.76
CA VAL A 148 12.05 -8.79 -1.97
C VAL A 148 10.81 -8.83 -2.86
N ARG A 149 10.11 -9.95 -2.83
CA ARG A 149 8.80 -10.09 -3.45
C ARG A 149 7.73 -9.69 -2.44
N ILE A 150 6.90 -8.72 -2.79
CA ILE A 150 5.70 -8.34 -2.04
C ILE A 150 4.54 -9.12 -2.66
N PRO A 151 3.87 -10.00 -1.89
CA PRO A 151 2.70 -10.72 -2.39
C PRO A 151 1.53 -9.75 -2.61
N ARG A 152 0.55 -10.19 -3.39
CA ARG A 152 -0.75 -9.51 -3.52
C ARG A 152 -1.57 -9.63 -2.26
#